data_eb966ec724409438d5a8dd1c93438b3e
#
_entry.id   eb966ec724409438d5a8dd1c93438b3e
#
_cell.length_a   1.000
_cell.length_b   1.000
_cell.length_c   1.000
_cell.angle_alpha   90.00
_cell.angle_beta   90.00
_cell.angle_gamma   90.00
#
_symmetry.space_group_name_H-M   'P 1'
#
loop_
_entity.id
_entity.type
_entity.pdbx_description
1 polymer ?
#
loop_
_entity_poly.entity_id
_entity_poly.type
_entity_poly.pdbx_seq_one_letter_code
_entity_poly.pdbx_strand_id
1 'polypeptide(L)'
;GADAPRERVRGPRLAEPTRRGKFLWLPLAEGDDAVVVHLGMSGQILVDEPGAADQRHLRLRLPVTAADGSARELRFVDQRIFGGWWLDALRPDDAAGGERIPTTAAHIALDPLHPLFDPVAVHARLARRRSTLKRALLDQSLVSGIGNIYADEALWGARLHPERPTERMRRADTLRLLAAVQDVMRRALEVG
;
A
#
# COMPACT_ATOMS: atom_id res chain seq x y z
N GLY A 1 15.39 -19.87 8.72
CA GLY A 1 15.89 -18.65 8.78
C GLY A 1 15.06 -17.46 9.29
N ALA A 2 14.50 -17.49 10.55
CA ALA A 2 13.79 -16.34 11.10
C ALA A 2 14.73 -15.32 11.79
N ASP A 3 16.00 -15.59 11.91
CA ASP A 3 16.94 -14.75 12.69
C ASP A 3 17.69 -13.69 11.85
N ALA A 4 17.90 -13.94 10.57
CA ALA A 4 18.61 -13.03 9.69
C ALA A 4 18.00 -11.61 9.58
N PRO A 5 16.64 -11.43 9.49
CA PRO A 5 16.03 -10.11 9.48
C PRO A 5 16.25 -9.31 10.78
N ARG A 6 16.26 -9.98 11.95
CA ARG A 6 16.40 -9.32 13.25
C ARG A 6 17.78 -8.68 13.43
N GLU A 7 18.82 -9.35 12.98
CA GLU A 7 20.20 -8.88 13.13
C GLU A 7 20.51 -7.68 12.24
N ARG A 8 19.99 -7.69 10.99
CA ARG A 8 20.18 -6.58 10.03
C ARG A 8 19.42 -5.29 10.36
N VAL A 9 18.32 -5.40 11.13
CA VAL A 9 17.49 -4.23 11.52
C VAL A 9 17.91 -3.70 12.90
N ARG A 10 18.73 -4.45 13.65
CA ARG A 10 19.15 -4.04 14.99
C ARG A 10 20.18 -2.92 14.91
N GLY A 11 19.80 -1.73 15.37
CA GLY A 11 20.65 -0.56 15.44
C GLY A 11 20.65 0.40 14.24
N PRO A 12 20.24 0.02 13.01
CA PRO A 12 20.17 0.99 11.90
C PRO A 12 19.06 2.01 12.15
N ARG A 13 19.24 3.20 11.59
CA ARG A 13 18.21 4.24 11.56
C ARG A 13 17.16 3.91 10.50
N LEU A 14 15.89 4.12 10.84
CA LEU A 14 14.79 4.07 9.88
C LEU A 14 14.56 5.47 9.32
N ALA A 15 14.33 5.55 8.01
CA ALA A 15 13.92 6.79 7.34
C ALA A 15 12.38 6.92 7.38
N GLU A 16 11.87 7.99 6.77
CA GLU A 16 10.44 8.25 6.70
C GLU A 16 9.67 7.08 6.07
N PRO A 17 8.54 6.67 6.69
CA PRO A 17 7.69 5.63 6.15
C PRO A 17 7.14 6.01 4.77
N THR A 18 7.16 5.05 3.86
CA THR A 18 6.60 5.23 2.51
C THR A 18 5.60 4.12 2.22
N ARG A 19 4.59 4.38 1.42
CA ARG A 19 3.58 3.38 1.04
C ARG A 19 3.29 3.35 -0.47
N ARG A 20 2.90 2.19 -0.95
CA ARG A 20 2.31 1.99 -2.26
C ARG A 20 1.19 0.96 -2.18
N GLY A 21 -0.04 1.38 -2.51
CA GLY A 21 -1.20 0.50 -2.37
C GLY A 21 -1.37 0.00 -0.92
N LYS A 22 -1.24 -1.29 -0.72
CA LYS A 22 -1.37 -1.96 0.59
C LYS A 22 -0.02 -2.32 1.22
N PHE A 23 1.08 -1.91 0.62
CA PHE A 23 2.43 -2.07 1.14
C PHE A 23 2.88 -0.80 1.84
N LEU A 24 3.47 -0.95 2.99
CA LEU A 24 4.20 0.07 3.73
C LEU A 24 5.65 -0.39 3.83
N TRP A 25 6.59 0.52 3.76
CA TRP A 25 7.98 0.20 4.07
C TRP A 25 8.67 1.32 4.82
N LEU A 26 9.65 0.92 5.61
CA LEU A 26 10.51 1.77 6.40
C LEU A 26 11.92 1.60 5.80
N PRO A 27 12.39 2.52 4.96
CA PRO A 27 13.74 2.45 4.44
C PRO A 27 14.78 2.47 5.57
N LEU A 28 15.85 1.71 5.44
CA LEU A 28 17.01 1.87 6.29
C LEU A 28 17.78 3.11 5.82
N ALA A 29 18.19 3.96 6.75
CA ALA A 29 18.90 5.21 6.42
C ALA A 29 20.25 4.94 5.75
N GLU A 30 20.83 3.79 6.00
CA GLU A 30 22.07 3.33 5.41
C GLU A 30 21.82 2.11 4.52
N GLY A 31 22.31 2.18 3.29
CA GLY A 31 22.17 1.09 2.31
C GLY A 31 20.87 1.16 1.51
N ASP A 32 20.55 0.04 0.88
CA ASP A 32 19.48 -0.10 -0.11
C ASP A 32 18.38 -1.06 0.32
N ASP A 33 18.23 -1.30 1.63
CA ASP A 33 17.21 -2.18 2.19
C ASP A 33 16.09 -1.39 2.88
N ALA A 34 14.93 -2.01 3.01
CA ALA A 34 13.81 -1.51 3.79
C ALA A 34 13.14 -2.63 4.58
N VAL A 35 12.54 -2.28 5.71
CA VAL A 35 11.58 -3.14 6.40
C VAL A 35 10.23 -2.97 5.72
N VAL A 36 9.76 -3.99 5.04
CA VAL A 36 8.47 -3.97 4.35
C VAL A 36 7.40 -4.58 5.23
N VAL A 37 6.23 -3.96 5.23
CA VAL A 37 5.07 -4.41 5.99
C VAL A 37 3.85 -4.52 5.07
N HIS A 38 3.14 -5.64 5.18
CA HIS A 38 1.82 -5.82 4.59
C HIS A 38 0.84 -6.16 5.70
N LEU A 39 -0.20 -5.33 5.88
CA LEU A 39 -1.13 -5.48 7.00
C LEU A 39 -2.13 -6.65 6.83
N GLY A 40 -2.22 -7.21 5.62
CA GLY A 40 -3.21 -8.25 5.33
C GLY A 40 -4.64 -7.70 5.46
N MET A 41 -5.48 -8.43 6.20
CA MET A 41 -6.89 -8.06 6.41
C MET A 41 -7.17 -7.45 7.78
N SER A 42 -6.34 -7.78 8.80
CA SER A 42 -6.58 -7.40 10.19
C SER A 42 -5.32 -6.89 10.90
N GLY A 43 -4.22 -6.78 10.19
CA GLY A 43 -2.96 -6.31 10.74
C GLY A 43 -3.01 -4.80 11.06
N GLN A 44 -2.39 -4.44 12.16
CA GLN A 44 -2.23 -3.05 12.61
C GLN A 44 -0.79 -2.84 13.07
N ILE A 45 -0.26 -1.65 12.79
CA ILE A 45 0.98 -1.18 13.40
C ILE A 45 0.61 -0.18 14.48
N LEU A 46 1.03 -0.44 15.70
CA LEU A 46 0.85 0.44 16.84
C LEU A 46 2.21 0.97 17.28
N VAL A 47 2.22 2.15 17.87
CA VAL A 47 3.39 2.75 18.50
C VAL A 47 3.07 2.89 19.97
N ASP A 48 3.73 2.13 20.81
CA ASP A 48 3.50 2.10 22.25
C ASP A 48 4.76 2.47 23.04
N GLU A 49 4.58 2.69 24.33
CA GLU A 49 5.67 2.84 25.28
C GLU A 49 6.31 1.46 25.58
N PRO A 50 7.63 1.41 25.86
CA PRO A 50 8.27 0.17 26.30
C PRO A 50 7.60 -0.40 27.54
N GLY A 51 7.32 -1.70 27.51
CA GLY A 51 6.68 -2.39 28.63
C GLY A 51 5.16 -2.23 28.74
N ALA A 52 4.51 -1.56 27.79
CA ALA A 52 3.05 -1.57 27.69
C ALA A 52 2.51 -3.01 27.59
N ALA A 53 1.31 -3.25 28.14
CA ALA A 53 0.68 -4.58 28.12
C ALA A 53 0.52 -5.10 26.69
N ASP A 54 0.67 -6.40 26.50
CA ASP A 54 0.54 -7.03 25.20
C ASP A 54 -0.90 -7.04 24.70
N GLN A 55 -1.09 -6.62 23.48
CA GLN A 55 -2.34 -6.82 22.77
C GLN A 55 -2.56 -8.32 22.49
N ARG A 56 -3.83 -8.75 22.50
CA ARG A 56 -4.21 -10.16 22.36
C ARG A 56 -3.60 -10.87 21.14
N HIS A 57 -3.34 -10.16 20.05
CA HIS A 57 -2.83 -10.73 18.81
C HIS A 57 -1.51 -10.09 18.40
N LEU A 58 -0.71 -9.70 19.37
CA LEU A 58 0.63 -9.18 19.12
C LEU A 58 1.51 -10.26 18.47
N ARG A 59 2.13 -9.94 17.34
CA ARG A 59 2.97 -10.85 16.54
C ARG A 59 4.44 -10.46 16.54
N LEU A 60 4.71 -9.15 16.57
CA LEU A 60 6.06 -8.62 16.55
C LEU A 60 6.14 -7.37 17.41
N ARG A 61 7.27 -7.23 18.13
CA ARG A 61 7.72 -6.00 18.77
C ARG A 61 9.06 -5.60 18.15
N LEU A 62 9.18 -4.35 17.82
CA LEU A 62 10.43 -3.75 17.39
C LEU A 62 10.72 -2.55 18.28
N PRO A 63 11.66 -2.64 19.22
CA PRO A 63 12.10 -1.49 20.00
C PRO A 63 12.73 -0.45 19.06
N VAL A 64 12.33 0.78 19.20
CA VAL A 64 12.84 1.91 18.41
C VAL A 64 13.13 3.09 19.31
N THR A 65 14.02 3.98 18.86
CA THR A 65 14.21 5.30 19.46
C THR A 65 13.59 6.32 18.53
N ALA A 66 12.62 7.09 19.02
CA ALA A 66 11.99 8.15 18.24
C ALA A 66 12.96 9.32 18.00
N ALA A 67 12.61 10.23 17.10
CA ALA A 67 13.46 11.37 16.75
C ALA A 67 13.76 12.31 17.93
N ASP A 68 12.87 12.38 18.90
CA ASP A 68 13.03 13.13 20.16
C ASP A 68 13.91 12.42 21.21
N GLY A 69 14.44 11.24 20.87
CA GLY A 69 15.25 10.41 21.77
C GLY A 69 14.46 9.51 22.71
N SER A 70 13.12 9.56 22.68
CA SER A 70 12.29 8.70 23.52
C SER A 70 12.28 7.26 23.02
N ALA A 71 12.29 6.32 23.95
CA ALA A 71 12.13 4.90 23.64
C ALA A 71 10.67 4.62 23.28
N ARG A 72 10.43 3.85 22.21
CA ARG A 72 9.12 3.39 21.76
C ARG A 72 9.19 1.95 21.29
N GLU A 73 8.04 1.33 21.10
CA GLU A 73 7.92 0.03 20.46
C GLU A 73 6.96 0.13 19.26
N LEU A 74 7.42 -0.27 18.08
CA LEU A 74 6.53 -0.60 16.99
C LEU A 74 5.97 -2.00 17.25
N ARG A 75 4.66 -2.12 17.24
CA ARG A 75 3.96 -3.38 17.53
C ARG A 75 3.09 -3.77 16.35
N PHE A 76 3.28 -4.99 15.88
CA PHE A 76 2.43 -5.57 14.85
C PHE A 76 1.41 -6.50 15.47
N VAL A 77 0.15 -6.12 15.38
CA VAL A 77 -1.00 -6.87 15.90
C VAL A 77 -1.78 -7.42 14.72
N ASP A 78 -1.93 -8.74 14.61
CA ASP A 78 -2.69 -9.36 13.51
C ASP A 78 -3.40 -10.63 13.98
N GLN A 79 -4.74 -10.56 14.03
CA GLN A 79 -5.58 -11.68 14.44
C GLN A 79 -5.53 -12.84 13.43
N ARG A 80 -5.56 -12.53 12.14
CA ARG A 80 -5.70 -13.52 11.07
C ARG A 80 -4.38 -14.05 10.52
N ILE A 81 -3.26 -13.44 10.89
CA ILE A 81 -1.90 -13.81 10.44
C ILE A 81 -1.77 -13.79 8.91
N PHE A 82 -2.44 -12.86 8.26
CA PHE A 82 -2.33 -12.62 6.81
C PHE A 82 -1.36 -11.49 6.46
N GLY A 83 -0.94 -10.74 7.45
CA GLY A 83 0.09 -9.74 7.31
C GLY A 83 1.49 -10.32 7.48
N GLY A 84 2.50 -9.50 7.23
CA GLY A 84 3.88 -9.91 7.39
C GLY A 84 4.84 -8.74 7.40
N TRP A 85 6.03 -9.02 7.93
CA TRP A 85 7.18 -8.12 7.96
C TRP A 85 8.38 -8.84 7.39
N TRP A 86 9.15 -8.17 6.52
CA TRP A 86 10.38 -8.72 5.95
C TRP A 86 11.34 -7.62 5.50
N LEU A 87 12.59 -7.96 5.33
CA LEU A 87 13.57 -7.09 4.67
C LEU A 87 13.51 -7.30 3.17
N ASP A 88 13.60 -6.21 2.41
CA ASP A 88 13.65 -6.23 0.96
C ASP A 88 14.57 -5.13 0.44
N ALA A 89 15.21 -5.40 -0.68
CA ALA A 89 16.03 -4.41 -1.35
C ALA A 89 15.17 -3.35 -2.05
N LEU A 90 15.56 -2.11 -1.93
CA LEU A 90 14.96 -0.98 -2.63
C LEU A 90 15.60 -0.83 -4.02
N ARG A 91 14.76 -0.54 -5.00
CA ARG A 91 15.16 -0.21 -6.37
C ARG A 91 14.49 1.09 -6.83
N PRO A 92 15.05 1.81 -7.81
CA PRO A 92 14.35 2.94 -8.43
C PRO A 92 13.04 2.50 -9.08
N ASP A 93 12.02 3.36 -8.97
CA ASP A 93 10.74 3.22 -9.66
C ASP A 93 10.55 4.34 -10.67
N ASP A 94 10.73 4.03 -11.95
CA ASP A 94 10.61 5.00 -13.04
C ASP A 94 9.18 5.58 -13.14
N ALA A 95 8.16 4.80 -12.78
CA ALA A 95 6.77 5.25 -12.77
C ALA A 95 6.49 6.32 -11.69
N ALA A 96 7.30 6.36 -10.65
CA ALA A 96 7.21 7.32 -9.55
C ALA A 96 8.36 8.33 -9.56
N GLY A 97 8.91 8.65 -10.73
CA GLY A 97 9.95 9.67 -10.85
C GLY A 97 11.28 9.30 -10.20
N GLY A 98 11.56 8.01 -10.05
CA GLY A 98 12.79 7.50 -9.44
C GLY A 98 12.71 7.31 -7.92
N GLU A 99 11.55 7.48 -7.31
CA GLU A 99 11.32 7.07 -5.92
C GLU A 99 11.75 5.62 -5.71
N ARG A 100 12.19 5.31 -4.49
CA ARG A 100 12.68 3.96 -4.20
C ARG A 100 11.53 3.07 -3.72
N ILE A 101 11.39 1.90 -4.34
CA ILE A 101 10.35 0.92 -4.04
C ILE A 101 10.96 -0.44 -3.71
N PRO A 102 10.42 -1.20 -2.73
CA PRO A 102 10.82 -2.57 -2.49
C PRO A 102 10.63 -3.46 -3.71
N THR A 103 11.55 -4.36 -3.96
CA THR A 103 11.51 -5.28 -5.11
C THR A 103 10.20 -6.08 -5.15
N THR A 104 9.72 -6.54 -4.01
CA THR A 104 8.45 -7.27 -3.90
C THR A 104 7.22 -6.40 -4.20
N ALA A 105 7.30 -5.07 -4.04
CA ALA A 105 6.23 -4.13 -4.34
C ALA A 105 6.34 -3.47 -5.73
N ALA A 106 7.41 -3.75 -6.49
CA ALA A 106 7.69 -3.08 -7.77
C ALA A 106 6.65 -3.31 -8.88
N HIS A 107 5.83 -4.35 -8.75
CA HIS A 107 4.72 -4.62 -9.67
C HIS A 107 3.45 -3.82 -9.35
N ILE A 108 3.42 -3.12 -8.22
CA ILE A 108 2.25 -2.35 -7.74
C ILE A 108 2.23 -0.99 -8.44
N ALA A 109 1.13 -0.70 -9.13
CA ALA A 109 0.94 0.59 -9.81
C ALA A 109 0.81 1.74 -8.80
N LEU A 110 0.92 2.98 -9.29
CA LEU A 110 0.61 4.17 -8.52
C LEU A 110 -0.85 4.13 -8.04
N ASP A 111 -1.11 4.61 -6.85
CA ASP A 111 -2.48 4.81 -6.38
C ASP A 111 -3.06 6.12 -6.96
N PRO A 112 -4.41 6.24 -7.02
CA PRO A 112 -5.05 7.38 -7.64
C PRO A 112 -4.79 8.74 -6.98
N LEU A 113 -4.28 8.76 -5.75
CA LEU A 113 -3.94 10.01 -5.04
C LEU A 113 -2.48 10.41 -5.21
N HIS A 114 -1.66 9.58 -5.86
CA HIS A 114 -0.26 9.89 -6.11
C HIS A 114 -0.13 11.08 -7.09
N PRO A 115 0.80 12.04 -6.86
CA PRO A 115 0.96 13.22 -7.74
C PRO A 115 1.24 12.88 -9.22
N LEU A 116 1.96 11.79 -9.46
CA LEU A 116 2.29 11.32 -10.82
C LEU A 116 1.27 10.32 -11.40
N PHE A 117 0.09 10.16 -10.77
CA PHE A 117 -0.95 9.29 -11.29
C PHE A 117 -1.52 9.85 -12.60
N ASP A 118 -1.44 9.06 -13.68
CA ASP A 118 -1.95 9.42 -15.01
C ASP A 118 -3.21 8.61 -15.38
N PRO A 119 -4.41 9.22 -15.26
CA PRO A 119 -5.66 8.56 -15.61
C PRO A 119 -5.76 8.17 -17.10
N VAL A 120 -5.03 8.87 -17.98
CA VAL A 120 -5.03 8.59 -19.43
C VAL A 120 -4.21 7.34 -19.72
N ALA A 121 -3.05 7.22 -19.11
CA ALA A 121 -2.24 6.01 -19.18
C ALA A 121 -2.98 4.81 -18.61
N VAL A 122 -3.71 4.97 -17.49
CA VAL A 122 -4.56 3.91 -16.93
C VAL A 122 -5.65 3.49 -17.92
N HIS A 123 -6.33 4.44 -18.59
CA HIS A 123 -7.31 4.11 -19.63
C HIS A 123 -6.70 3.29 -20.76
N ALA A 124 -5.54 3.69 -21.26
CA ALA A 124 -4.86 2.97 -22.35
C ALA A 124 -4.50 1.51 -21.94
N ARG A 125 -4.12 1.30 -20.70
CA ARG A 125 -3.84 -0.04 -20.14
C ARG A 125 -5.13 -0.84 -19.91
N LEU A 126 -6.20 -0.20 -19.43
CA LEU A 126 -7.51 -0.79 -19.20
C LEU A 126 -8.12 -1.31 -20.52
N ALA A 127 -8.08 -0.51 -21.57
CA ALA A 127 -8.66 -0.83 -22.88
C ALA A 127 -7.98 -2.05 -23.55
N ARG A 128 -6.75 -2.36 -23.20
CA ARG A 128 -6.02 -3.54 -23.70
C ARG A 128 -6.34 -4.83 -22.94
N ARG A 129 -7.05 -4.74 -21.82
CA ARG A 129 -7.42 -5.91 -20.99
C ARG A 129 -8.71 -6.51 -21.49
N ARG A 130 -8.85 -7.83 -21.33
CA ARG A 130 -10.10 -8.57 -21.51
C ARG A 130 -10.58 -9.04 -20.15
N SER A 131 -11.29 -8.17 -19.45
CA SER A 131 -11.75 -8.41 -18.08
C SER A 131 -13.04 -7.67 -17.80
N THR A 132 -13.64 -7.90 -16.64
CA THR A 132 -14.73 -7.06 -16.14
C THR A 132 -14.13 -5.83 -15.42
N LEU A 133 -14.88 -4.75 -15.37
CA LEU A 133 -14.43 -3.47 -14.86
C LEU A 133 -14.06 -3.55 -13.38
N LYS A 134 -14.89 -4.21 -12.55
CA LYS A 134 -14.57 -4.40 -11.13
C LYS A 134 -13.29 -5.21 -10.94
N ARG A 135 -13.14 -6.30 -11.68
CA ARG A 135 -11.93 -7.14 -11.61
C ARG A 135 -10.68 -6.36 -12.00
N ALA A 136 -10.80 -5.50 -13.02
CA ALA A 136 -9.68 -4.65 -13.43
C ALA A 136 -9.31 -3.60 -12.37
N LEU A 137 -10.30 -3.00 -11.67
CA LEU A 137 -10.05 -2.08 -10.55
C LEU A 137 -9.35 -2.75 -9.37
N LEU A 138 -9.61 -4.03 -9.12
CA LEU A 138 -8.98 -4.79 -8.05
C LEU A 138 -7.56 -5.25 -8.37
N ASP A 139 -7.14 -5.14 -9.64
CA ASP A 139 -5.78 -5.49 -10.06
C ASP A 139 -4.80 -4.38 -9.67
N GLN A 140 -4.05 -4.64 -8.61
CA GLN A 140 -3.08 -3.70 -8.04
C GLN A 140 -1.95 -3.34 -9.01
N SER A 141 -1.74 -4.10 -10.07
CA SER A 141 -0.80 -3.75 -11.14
C SER A 141 -1.35 -2.69 -12.09
N LEU A 142 -2.67 -2.49 -12.16
CA LEU A 142 -3.30 -1.46 -12.99
C LEU A 142 -3.46 -0.15 -12.22
N VAL A 143 -4.07 -0.24 -11.04
CA VAL A 143 -4.33 0.87 -10.10
C VAL A 143 -4.24 0.31 -8.69
N SER A 144 -3.41 0.86 -7.84
CA SER A 144 -3.24 0.31 -6.50
C SER A 144 -4.14 0.97 -5.43
N GLY A 145 -4.20 0.35 -4.25
CA GLY A 145 -4.95 0.85 -3.11
C GLY A 145 -6.44 0.53 -3.10
N ILE A 146 -7.00 0.08 -4.21
CA ILE A 146 -8.42 -0.21 -4.35
C ILE A 146 -8.72 -1.62 -3.81
N GLY A 147 -9.66 -1.72 -2.86
CA GLY A 147 -10.25 -2.96 -2.40
C GLY A 147 -11.71 -3.07 -2.84
N ASN A 148 -12.40 -4.16 -2.43
CA ASN A 148 -13.79 -4.41 -2.83
C ASN A 148 -14.71 -3.23 -2.50
N ILE A 149 -14.62 -2.68 -1.29
CA ILE A 149 -15.48 -1.57 -0.85
C ILE A 149 -15.27 -0.35 -1.75
N TYR A 150 -14.03 0.07 -1.96
CA TYR A 150 -13.72 1.24 -2.80
C TYR A 150 -14.10 1.02 -4.26
N ALA A 151 -13.94 -0.21 -4.78
CA ALA A 151 -14.37 -0.54 -6.13
C ALA A 151 -15.88 -0.41 -6.30
N ASP A 152 -16.67 -0.93 -5.36
CA ASP A 152 -18.13 -0.89 -5.43
C ASP A 152 -18.66 0.54 -5.29
N GLU A 153 -18.16 1.31 -4.32
CA GLU A 153 -18.52 2.72 -4.12
C GLU A 153 -18.19 3.60 -5.34
N ALA A 154 -17.00 3.40 -5.92
CA ALA A 154 -16.58 4.16 -7.09
C ALA A 154 -17.40 3.79 -8.34
N LEU A 155 -17.69 2.51 -8.56
CA LEU A 155 -18.54 2.06 -9.65
C LEU A 155 -19.97 2.59 -9.52
N TRP A 156 -20.52 2.58 -8.32
CA TRP A 156 -21.82 3.17 -8.01
C TRP A 156 -21.82 4.68 -8.29
N GLY A 157 -20.86 5.42 -7.75
CA GLY A 157 -20.72 6.86 -7.97
C GLY A 157 -20.54 7.24 -9.44
N ALA A 158 -19.79 6.43 -10.19
CA ALA A 158 -19.59 6.61 -11.62
C ALA A 158 -20.76 6.08 -12.49
N ARG A 159 -21.78 5.44 -11.90
CA ARG A 159 -22.91 4.80 -12.61
C ARG A 159 -22.45 3.82 -13.69
N LEU A 160 -21.49 2.95 -13.32
CA LEU A 160 -20.94 1.94 -14.23
C LEU A 160 -21.18 0.54 -13.66
N HIS A 161 -21.63 -0.37 -14.54
CA HIS A 161 -21.87 -1.75 -14.14
C HIS A 161 -20.53 -2.47 -13.88
N PRO A 162 -20.38 -3.22 -12.76
CA PRO A 162 -19.12 -3.91 -12.41
C PRO A 162 -18.68 -4.94 -13.46
N GLU A 163 -19.64 -5.62 -14.11
CA GLU A 163 -19.37 -6.63 -15.13
C GLU A 163 -19.17 -6.04 -16.55
N ARG A 164 -19.14 -4.70 -16.69
CA ARG A 164 -18.90 -4.09 -18.00
C ARG A 164 -17.53 -4.52 -18.52
N PRO A 165 -17.44 -5.00 -19.79
CA PRO A 165 -16.17 -5.36 -20.40
C PRO A 165 -15.22 -4.17 -20.52
N THR A 166 -13.95 -4.36 -20.16
CA THR A 166 -12.94 -3.29 -20.14
C THR A 166 -12.66 -2.74 -21.54
N GLU A 167 -12.69 -3.57 -22.57
CA GLU A 167 -12.49 -3.17 -23.98
C GLU A 167 -13.62 -2.28 -24.51
N ARG A 168 -14.77 -2.22 -23.85
CA ARG A 168 -15.90 -1.35 -24.19
C ARG A 168 -15.92 -0.03 -23.42
N MET A 169 -14.88 0.24 -22.62
CA MET A 169 -14.79 1.48 -21.86
C MET A 169 -14.38 2.64 -22.76
N ARG A 170 -15.21 3.68 -22.77
CA ARG A 170 -14.85 4.96 -23.38
C ARG A 170 -13.89 5.72 -22.44
N ARG A 171 -13.00 6.52 -23.00
CA ARG A 171 -12.08 7.35 -22.22
C ARG A 171 -12.80 8.20 -21.17
N ALA A 172 -13.88 8.88 -21.55
CA ALA A 172 -14.67 9.71 -20.64
C ALA A 172 -15.24 8.89 -19.45
N ASP A 173 -15.72 7.67 -19.70
CA ASP A 173 -16.23 6.79 -18.64
C ASP A 173 -15.12 6.34 -17.69
N THR A 174 -13.93 6.06 -18.22
CA THR A 174 -12.76 5.71 -17.40
C THR A 174 -12.33 6.88 -16.53
N LEU A 175 -12.23 8.09 -17.09
CA LEU A 175 -11.83 9.28 -16.32
C LEU A 175 -12.85 9.59 -15.21
N ARG A 176 -14.15 9.47 -15.50
CA ARG A 176 -15.21 9.63 -14.49
C ARG A 176 -15.10 8.57 -13.39
N LEU A 177 -14.81 7.32 -13.73
CA LEU A 177 -14.60 6.26 -12.75
C LEU A 177 -13.39 6.54 -11.87
N LEU A 178 -12.26 6.93 -12.45
CA LEU A 178 -11.05 7.21 -11.68
C LEU A 178 -11.22 8.44 -10.77
N ALA A 179 -11.97 9.45 -11.21
CA ALA A 179 -12.36 10.57 -10.36
C ALA A 179 -13.21 10.09 -9.17
N ALA A 180 -14.20 9.22 -9.40
CA ALA A 180 -15.00 8.64 -8.32
C ALA A 180 -14.14 7.81 -7.35
N VAL A 181 -13.15 7.07 -7.84
CA VAL A 181 -12.18 6.35 -6.99
C VAL A 181 -11.41 7.34 -6.10
N GLN A 182 -10.88 8.43 -6.69
CA GLN A 182 -10.17 9.45 -5.92
C GLN A 182 -11.04 10.06 -4.82
N ASP A 183 -12.31 10.35 -5.11
CA ASP A 183 -13.25 10.91 -4.14
C ASP A 183 -13.56 9.94 -2.99
N VAL A 184 -13.75 8.65 -3.30
CA VAL A 184 -13.93 7.62 -2.27
C VAL A 184 -12.70 7.51 -1.38
N MET A 185 -11.50 7.50 -1.98
CA MET A 185 -10.25 7.39 -1.21
C MET A 185 -9.99 8.62 -0.34
N ARG A 186 -10.25 9.85 -0.84
CA ARG A 186 -10.11 11.08 -0.04
C ARG A 186 -11.05 11.07 1.16
N ARG A 187 -12.34 10.75 0.95
CA ARG A 187 -13.31 10.63 2.06
C ARG A 187 -12.89 9.60 3.10
N ALA A 188 -12.33 8.47 2.67
CA ALA A 188 -11.83 7.46 3.60
C ALA A 188 -10.65 7.96 4.45
N LEU A 189 -9.79 8.82 3.90
CA LEU A 189 -8.68 9.43 4.66
C LEU A 189 -9.16 10.51 5.65
N GLU A 190 -10.29 11.16 5.39
CA GLU A 190 -10.87 12.17 6.28
C GLU A 190 -11.54 11.54 7.52
N VAL A 191 -12.02 10.32 7.38
CA VAL A 191 -12.73 9.62 8.47
C VAL A 191 -11.79 8.83 9.38
N GLY A 192 -10.56 8.51 8.93
CA GLY A 192 -9.51 7.80 9.68
C GLY A 192 -9.56 6.31 9.41
#